data_578ad0a6d47a6b3c29c850ec5774146c
#
_entry.id   578ad0a6d47a6b3c29c850ec5774146c
#
_cell.length_a   1.000
_cell.length_b   1.000
_cell.length_c   1.000
_cell.angle_alpha   90.00
_cell.angle_beta   90.00
_cell.angle_gamma   90.00
#
_symmetry.space_group_name_H-M   'P 1'
#
loop_
_entity.id
_entity.type
_entity.pdbx_description
1 polymer ?
#
loop_
_entity_poly.entity_id
_entity_poly.type
_entity_poly.pdbx_seq_one_letter_code
_entity_poly.pdbx_strand_id
1 'polypeptide(L)'
;AADRLFRELTERYASACNEISQYMFDHEFPMNFVELKNVMYHQLRDCYGLKSQMTLSSFKTVIARYKTVQTQLSDRPFRYKDADGEWQSIDRTLEWLWRTIHFRRPQADLVRGRDYSFVKNGTKLSINTLKKRVKVSFHVSEVFQPYFDGSWSFGTGKLVSLKGRWYFHIPMTKTTPDTFDRTNPEQLVGIDRGLRFL
;
A
#
# COMPACT_ATOMS: atom_id res chain seq x y z
N ALA A 1 7.98 -2.80 -25.11
CA ALA A 1 6.73 -2.00 -25.20
C ALA A 1 6.02 -1.91 -23.84
N ALA A 2 5.82 -3.02 -23.11
CA ALA A 2 5.15 -3.02 -21.79
C ALA A 2 5.96 -2.26 -20.73
N ASP A 3 7.29 -2.41 -20.69
CA ASP A 3 8.19 -1.74 -19.75
C ASP A 3 7.97 -0.22 -19.73
N ARG A 4 7.97 0.42 -20.91
CA ARG A 4 7.75 1.88 -21.00
C ARG A 4 6.38 2.29 -20.42
N LEU A 5 5.33 1.50 -20.67
CA LEU A 5 3.99 1.81 -20.17
C LEU A 5 3.88 1.62 -18.65
N PHE A 6 4.57 0.63 -18.09
CA PHE A 6 4.62 0.41 -16.65
C PHE A 6 5.44 1.49 -15.95
N ARG A 7 6.55 1.90 -16.53
CA ARG A 7 7.37 3.00 -16.02
C ARG A 7 6.57 4.30 -15.98
N GLU A 8 5.96 4.68 -17.10
CA GLU A 8 5.11 5.87 -17.19
C GLU A 8 3.97 5.83 -16.14
N LEU A 9 3.31 4.67 -15.98
CA LEU A 9 2.26 4.50 -14.98
C LEU A 9 2.78 4.70 -13.56
N THR A 10 3.85 4.00 -13.18
CA THR A 10 4.35 4.00 -11.80
C THR A 10 4.96 5.35 -11.41
N GLU A 11 5.61 6.05 -12.33
CA GLU A 11 6.13 7.40 -12.14
C GLU A 11 4.99 8.41 -11.94
N ARG A 12 3.96 8.40 -12.81
CA ARG A 12 2.79 9.28 -12.67
C ARG A 12 2.01 9.01 -11.40
N TYR A 13 1.86 7.74 -11.03
CA TYR A 13 1.21 7.36 -9.79
C TYR A 13 1.98 7.85 -8.55
N ALA A 14 3.31 7.70 -8.52
CA ALA A 14 4.14 8.20 -7.45
C ALA A 14 4.10 9.74 -7.34
N SER A 15 4.09 10.44 -8.48
CA SER A 15 3.94 11.91 -8.51
C SER A 15 2.60 12.34 -7.93
N ALA A 16 1.50 11.68 -8.28
CA ALA A 16 0.19 11.94 -7.69
C ALA A 16 0.18 11.68 -6.17
N CYS A 17 0.82 10.61 -5.72
CA CYS A 17 0.97 10.35 -4.28
C CYS A 17 1.77 11.46 -3.57
N ASN A 18 2.80 11.99 -4.20
CA ASN A 18 3.59 13.09 -3.65
C ASN A 18 2.79 14.39 -3.56
N GLU A 19 1.96 14.68 -4.54
CA GLU A 19 1.07 15.86 -4.51
C GLU A 19 0.00 15.74 -3.41
N ILE A 20 -0.61 14.56 -3.25
CA ILE A 20 -1.53 14.30 -2.13
C ILE A 20 -0.80 14.45 -0.79
N SER A 21 0.43 13.92 -0.68
CA SER A 21 1.25 14.02 0.52
C SER A 21 1.59 15.46 0.88
N GLN A 22 1.91 16.27 -0.12
CA GLN A 22 2.15 17.71 0.07
C GLN A 22 0.90 18.41 0.58
N TYR A 23 -0.24 18.17 -0.08
CA TYR A 23 -1.52 18.74 0.36
C TYR A 23 -1.85 18.36 1.82
N MET A 24 -1.70 17.09 2.18
CA MET A 24 -1.96 16.64 3.56
C MET A 24 -1.04 17.32 4.57
N PHE A 25 0.23 17.51 4.22
CA PHE A 25 1.21 18.18 5.08
C PHE A 25 0.86 19.67 5.29
N ASP A 26 0.43 20.35 4.23
CA ASP A 26 0.11 21.79 4.24
C ASP A 26 -1.25 22.11 4.90
N HIS A 27 -2.11 21.07 5.12
CA HIS A 27 -3.47 21.22 5.62
C HIS A 27 -3.73 20.39 6.90
N GLU A 28 -2.77 20.30 7.81
CA GLU A 28 -2.94 19.64 9.12
C GLU A 28 -3.31 18.16 9.04
N PHE A 29 -2.80 17.46 8.02
CA PHE A 29 -2.92 16.02 7.83
C PHE A 29 -4.35 15.47 7.74
N PRO A 30 -5.23 15.97 6.83
CA PRO A 30 -6.55 15.42 6.64
C PRO A 30 -6.45 13.96 6.18
N MET A 31 -7.09 13.04 6.91
CA MET A 31 -7.07 11.60 6.59
C MET A 31 -8.43 11.07 6.10
N ASN A 32 -9.40 11.96 5.92
CA ASN A 32 -10.69 11.60 5.38
C ASN A 32 -10.59 11.43 3.85
N PHE A 33 -10.81 10.20 3.40
CA PHE A 33 -10.75 9.86 1.98
C PHE A 33 -11.73 10.65 1.12
N VAL A 34 -12.96 10.89 1.63
CA VAL A 34 -14.01 11.60 0.88
C VAL A 34 -13.64 13.06 0.70
N GLU A 35 -13.13 13.68 1.75
CA GLU A 35 -12.67 15.07 1.74
C GLU A 35 -11.55 15.29 0.74
N LEU A 36 -10.45 14.51 0.87
CA LEU A 36 -9.32 14.56 -0.06
C LEU A 36 -9.73 14.33 -1.51
N LYS A 37 -10.60 13.34 -1.74
CA LYS A 37 -11.15 13.07 -3.06
C LYS A 37 -11.90 14.25 -3.63
N ASN A 38 -12.78 14.89 -2.84
CA ASN A 38 -13.57 16.00 -3.31
C ASN A 38 -12.71 17.20 -3.72
N VAL A 39 -11.61 17.42 -3.03
CA VAL A 39 -10.70 18.55 -3.32
C VAL A 39 -9.77 18.26 -4.50
N MET A 40 -9.15 17.10 -4.55
CA MET A 40 -7.99 16.86 -5.44
C MET A 40 -8.27 15.91 -6.62
N TYR A 41 -9.40 15.20 -6.65
CA TYR A 41 -9.61 14.10 -7.60
C TYR A 41 -9.49 14.52 -9.07
N HIS A 42 -10.14 15.61 -9.46
CA HIS A 42 -10.13 16.10 -10.85
C HIS A 42 -8.75 16.62 -11.23
N GLN A 43 -8.14 17.42 -10.38
CA GLN A 43 -6.77 17.93 -10.58
C GLN A 43 -5.77 16.81 -10.81
N LEU A 44 -5.76 15.76 -9.95
CA LEU A 44 -4.83 14.64 -10.10
C LEU A 44 -5.06 13.84 -11.39
N ARG A 45 -6.31 13.68 -11.80
CA ARG A 45 -6.61 13.02 -13.08
C ARG A 45 -6.09 13.81 -14.28
N ASP A 46 -6.29 15.10 -14.26
CA ASP A 46 -5.92 16.00 -15.36
C ASP A 46 -4.39 16.15 -15.45
N CYS A 47 -3.72 16.36 -14.32
CA CYS A 47 -2.26 16.54 -14.29
C CYS A 47 -1.48 15.24 -14.60
N TYR A 48 -1.93 14.11 -14.07
CA TYR A 48 -1.17 12.84 -14.17
C TYR A 48 -1.77 11.84 -15.16
N GLY A 49 -2.94 12.10 -15.73
CA GLY A 49 -3.61 11.21 -16.67
C GLY A 49 -4.02 9.88 -16.04
N LEU A 50 -4.17 9.83 -14.71
CA LEU A 50 -4.56 8.61 -14.00
C LEU A 50 -6.01 8.23 -14.31
N LYS A 51 -6.28 6.93 -14.50
CA LYS A 51 -7.64 6.43 -14.60
C LYS A 51 -8.34 6.49 -13.23
N SER A 52 -9.65 6.61 -13.22
CA SER A 52 -10.48 6.82 -12.02
C SER A 52 -10.07 5.94 -10.84
N GLN A 53 -9.96 4.62 -11.04
CA GLN A 53 -9.62 3.71 -9.95
C GLN A 53 -8.19 3.91 -9.44
N MET A 54 -7.24 4.20 -10.33
CA MET A 54 -5.85 4.47 -9.96
C MET A 54 -5.74 5.76 -9.11
N THR A 55 -6.49 6.80 -9.49
CA THR A 55 -6.59 8.03 -8.69
C THR A 55 -7.16 7.76 -7.30
N LEU A 56 -8.23 6.96 -7.20
CA LEU A 56 -8.79 6.58 -5.90
C LEU A 56 -7.81 5.74 -5.07
N SER A 57 -7.02 4.89 -5.72
CA SER A 57 -5.99 4.10 -5.05
C SER A 57 -4.85 4.96 -4.52
N SER A 58 -4.44 6.03 -5.22
CA SER A 58 -3.37 6.91 -4.75
C SER A 58 -3.71 7.60 -3.43
N PHE A 59 -4.94 8.07 -3.24
CA PHE A 59 -5.40 8.60 -1.94
C PHE A 59 -5.26 7.55 -0.84
N LYS A 60 -5.74 6.33 -1.08
CA LYS A 60 -5.66 5.24 -0.09
C LYS A 60 -4.21 4.90 0.27
N THR A 61 -3.32 4.90 -0.72
CA THR A 61 -1.89 4.65 -0.54
C THR A 61 -1.26 5.70 0.37
N VAL A 62 -1.55 6.98 0.15
CA VAL A 62 -0.99 8.08 0.95
C VAL A 62 -1.57 8.07 2.36
N ILE A 63 -2.90 7.98 2.51
CA ILE A 63 -3.55 7.91 3.82
C ILE A 63 -3.00 6.75 4.65
N ALA A 64 -2.88 5.54 4.06
CA ALA A 64 -2.33 4.38 4.75
C ALA A 64 -0.88 4.62 5.22
N ARG A 65 -0.08 5.32 4.42
CA ARG A 65 1.30 5.66 4.80
C ARG A 65 1.35 6.66 5.95
N TYR A 66 0.52 7.70 5.94
CA TYR A 66 0.43 8.65 7.05
C TYR A 66 -0.06 7.98 8.34
N LYS A 67 -1.07 7.11 8.27
CA LYS A 67 -1.52 6.31 9.43
C LYS A 67 -0.40 5.44 10.00
N THR A 68 0.39 4.80 9.14
CA THR A 68 1.56 4.01 9.60
C THR A 68 2.58 4.90 10.32
N VAL A 69 2.87 6.08 9.78
CA VAL A 69 3.81 7.03 10.43
C VAL A 69 3.24 7.56 11.75
N GLN A 70 1.95 7.86 11.81
CA GLN A 70 1.27 8.26 13.04
C GLN A 70 1.43 7.21 14.13
N THR A 71 1.16 5.94 13.85
CA THR A 71 1.37 4.84 14.79
C THR A 71 2.84 4.74 15.21
N GLN A 72 3.78 4.82 14.27
CA GLN A 72 5.21 4.78 14.58
C GLN A 72 5.69 5.94 15.48
N LEU A 73 5.08 7.10 15.34
CA LEU A 73 5.37 8.25 16.23
C LEU A 73 4.78 8.05 17.62
N SER A 74 3.51 7.63 17.70
CA SER A 74 2.82 7.31 18.95
C SER A 74 3.55 6.23 19.78
N ASP A 75 4.04 5.18 19.11
CA ASP A 75 4.77 4.09 19.77
C ASP A 75 6.14 4.51 20.32
N ARG A 76 6.61 5.70 19.99
CA ARG A 76 7.92 6.23 20.38
C ARG A 76 7.81 7.65 20.91
N PRO A 77 7.25 7.86 22.11
CA PRO A 77 7.14 9.18 22.72
C PRO A 77 8.53 9.79 22.95
N PHE A 78 8.60 11.09 22.90
CA PHE A 78 9.82 11.82 23.25
C PHE A 78 9.98 11.84 24.76
N ARG A 79 11.08 11.28 25.28
CA ARG A 79 11.38 11.23 26.70
C ARG A 79 12.50 12.20 27.06
N TYR A 80 12.33 12.93 28.13
CA TYR A 80 13.32 13.88 28.64
C TYR A 80 13.27 13.90 30.17
N LYS A 81 14.32 14.44 30.79
CA LYS A 81 14.33 14.74 32.23
C LYS A 81 13.94 16.20 32.39
N ASP A 82 13.04 16.48 33.33
CA ASP A 82 12.69 17.82 33.73
C ASP A 82 13.75 18.45 34.66
N ALA A 83 13.50 19.66 35.15
CA ALA A 83 14.42 20.40 36.00
C ALA A 83 14.67 19.71 37.35
N ASP A 84 13.73 18.88 37.79
CA ASP A 84 13.81 18.13 39.06
C ASP A 84 14.48 16.75 38.88
N GLY A 85 14.86 16.42 37.61
CA GLY A 85 15.51 15.16 37.25
C GLY A 85 14.54 14.00 37.02
N GLU A 86 13.24 14.25 37.05
CA GLU A 86 12.19 13.26 36.80
C GLU A 86 11.96 13.02 35.30
N TRP A 87 11.66 11.75 34.97
CA TRP A 87 11.40 11.39 33.60
C TRP A 87 10.00 11.82 33.12
N GLN A 88 9.95 12.64 32.09
CA GLN A 88 8.74 13.08 31.41
C GLN A 88 8.67 12.49 30.03
N SER A 89 7.44 12.40 29.45
CA SER A 89 7.23 11.98 28.07
C SER A 89 6.21 12.86 27.37
N ILE A 90 6.48 13.14 26.10
CA ILE A 90 5.58 13.87 25.21
C ILE A 90 5.21 12.94 24.07
N ASP A 91 3.91 12.75 23.84
CA ASP A 91 3.41 11.97 22.70
C ASP A 91 3.77 12.67 21.40
N ARG A 92 4.25 11.88 20.44
CA ARG A 92 4.63 12.37 19.13
C ARG A 92 3.47 12.18 18.16
N THR A 93 3.03 13.28 17.55
CA THR A 93 1.98 13.32 16.55
C THR A 93 2.57 13.60 15.15
N LEU A 94 1.74 13.64 14.12
CA LEU A 94 2.18 14.01 12.76
C LEU A 94 2.73 15.44 12.68
N GLU A 95 2.36 16.33 13.59
CA GLU A 95 2.89 17.70 13.70
C GLU A 95 4.41 17.73 13.97
N TRP A 96 4.99 16.62 14.45
CA TRP A 96 6.45 16.47 14.59
C TRP A 96 7.17 16.25 13.27
N LEU A 97 6.42 16.05 12.17
CA LEU A 97 7.02 15.95 10.85
C LEU A 97 7.50 17.32 10.38
N TRP A 98 8.76 17.45 10.10
CA TRP A 98 9.38 18.67 9.56
C TRP A 98 9.40 18.70 8.02
N ARG A 99 8.94 17.63 7.35
CA ARG A 99 8.83 17.50 5.90
C ARG A 99 7.75 16.50 5.51
N THR A 100 7.29 16.58 4.28
CA THR A 100 6.33 15.65 3.70
C THR A 100 6.85 14.22 3.62
N ILE A 101 5.95 13.25 3.62
CA ILE A 101 6.28 11.86 3.29
C ILE A 101 6.45 11.75 1.79
N HIS A 102 7.66 11.47 1.32
CA HIS A 102 7.96 11.40 -0.10
C HIS A 102 7.99 9.97 -0.62
N PHE A 103 7.21 9.70 -1.67
CA PHE A 103 7.13 8.41 -2.37
C PHE A 103 8.22 8.35 -3.45
N ARG A 104 9.42 7.89 -3.06
CA ARG A 104 10.61 7.86 -3.92
C ARG A 104 10.60 6.70 -4.92
N ARG A 105 10.05 5.56 -4.53
CA ARG A 105 10.03 4.37 -5.38
C ARG A 105 8.80 4.42 -6.29
N PRO A 106 8.98 4.44 -7.62
CA PRO A 106 7.87 4.32 -8.55
C PRO A 106 7.15 2.98 -8.35
N GLN A 107 5.86 3.08 -8.02
CA GLN A 107 4.96 1.93 -7.82
C GLN A 107 3.53 2.34 -8.13
N ALA A 108 2.63 1.38 -8.35
CA ALA A 108 1.22 1.64 -8.53
C ALA A 108 0.39 0.53 -7.88
N ASP A 109 -0.64 0.93 -7.13
CA ASP A 109 -1.63 0.02 -6.57
C ASP A 109 -2.78 -0.16 -7.57
N LEU A 110 -3.07 -1.42 -7.91
CA LEU A 110 -3.99 -1.80 -8.96
C LEU A 110 -5.08 -2.72 -8.41
N VAL A 111 -6.33 -2.34 -8.58
CA VAL A 111 -7.49 -3.06 -8.04
C VAL A 111 -7.87 -4.22 -8.96
N ARG A 112 -8.07 -5.42 -8.38
CA ARG A 112 -8.52 -6.60 -9.12
C ARG A 112 -9.87 -6.36 -9.80
N GLY A 113 -10.01 -6.88 -11.01
CA GLY A 113 -11.20 -6.73 -11.84
C GLY A 113 -11.33 -5.37 -12.54
N ARG A 114 -10.76 -4.31 -11.95
CA ARG A 114 -10.75 -2.96 -12.54
C ARG A 114 -9.44 -2.64 -13.25
N ASP A 115 -8.33 -2.71 -12.53
CA ASP A 115 -7.01 -2.34 -13.06
C ASP A 115 -6.21 -3.55 -13.51
N TYR A 116 -6.40 -4.70 -12.88
CA TYR A 116 -5.77 -5.95 -13.34
C TYR A 116 -6.72 -7.14 -13.28
N SER A 117 -6.42 -8.16 -14.08
CA SER A 117 -7.10 -9.45 -14.06
C SER A 117 -6.22 -10.55 -14.63
N PHE A 118 -6.43 -11.78 -14.18
CA PHE A 118 -5.85 -12.95 -14.84
C PHE A 118 -6.66 -13.30 -16.09
N VAL A 119 -5.98 -13.63 -17.17
CA VAL A 119 -6.59 -13.98 -18.46
C VAL A 119 -5.91 -15.21 -19.07
N LYS A 120 -6.51 -15.81 -20.06
CA LYS A 120 -6.03 -17.05 -20.71
C LYS A 120 -5.79 -18.16 -19.68
N ASN A 121 -6.84 -18.51 -18.93
CA ASN A 121 -6.80 -19.53 -17.88
C ASN A 121 -5.69 -19.32 -16.85
N GLY A 122 -5.44 -18.07 -16.46
CA GLY A 122 -4.45 -17.73 -15.46
C GLY A 122 -3.00 -17.60 -15.96
N THR A 123 -2.73 -17.87 -17.25
CA THR A 123 -1.34 -17.84 -17.77
C THR A 123 -0.82 -16.45 -18.10
N LYS A 124 -1.69 -15.44 -18.19
CA LYS A 124 -1.32 -14.06 -18.44
C LYS A 124 -1.99 -13.11 -17.47
N LEU A 125 -1.28 -12.06 -17.13
CA LEU A 125 -1.77 -10.93 -16.36
C LEU A 125 -2.13 -9.79 -17.30
N SER A 126 -3.38 -9.34 -17.25
CA SER A 126 -3.88 -8.17 -17.97
C SER A 126 -3.85 -6.97 -17.04
N ILE A 127 -3.03 -5.98 -17.34
CA ILE A 127 -2.80 -4.78 -16.53
C ILE A 127 -3.27 -3.55 -17.30
N ASN A 128 -4.06 -2.71 -16.63
CA ASN A 128 -4.44 -1.41 -17.13
C ASN A 128 -3.25 -0.46 -16.99
N THR A 129 -2.98 0.34 -18.01
CA THR A 129 -1.97 1.41 -17.96
C THR A 129 -2.68 2.74 -18.23
N LEU A 130 -1.96 3.83 -18.26
CA LEU A 130 -2.54 5.14 -18.56
C LEU A 130 -3.20 5.15 -19.95
N LYS A 131 -2.54 4.54 -20.93
CA LYS A 131 -2.99 4.54 -22.35
C LYS A 131 -3.89 3.38 -22.70
N LYS A 132 -3.45 2.16 -22.43
CA LYS A 132 -4.14 0.93 -22.84
C LYS A 132 -3.93 -0.20 -21.84
N ARG A 133 -4.73 -1.23 -21.97
CA ARG A 133 -4.54 -2.48 -21.23
C ARG A 133 -3.50 -3.35 -21.93
N VAL A 134 -2.54 -3.87 -21.19
CA VAL A 134 -1.49 -4.76 -21.69
C VAL A 134 -1.63 -6.15 -21.08
N LYS A 135 -1.33 -7.18 -21.86
CA LYS A 135 -1.30 -8.58 -21.41
C LYS A 135 0.14 -9.04 -21.38
N VAL A 136 0.62 -9.44 -20.21
CA VAL A 136 1.99 -9.91 -20.00
C VAL A 136 1.98 -11.32 -19.45
N SER A 137 2.94 -12.13 -19.86
CA SER A 137 3.23 -13.41 -19.21
C SER A 137 3.93 -13.10 -17.88
N PHE A 138 3.71 -13.92 -16.87
CA PHE A 138 4.35 -13.82 -15.57
C PHE A 138 4.84 -15.18 -15.13
N HIS A 139 5.78 -15.17 -14.21
CA HIS A 139 6.30 -16.37 -13.57
C HIS A 139 5.88 -16.35 -12.10
N VAL A 140 5.41 -17.48 -11.62
CA VAL A 140 5.12 -17.72 -10.21
C VAL A 140 6.19 -18.68 -9.68
N SER A 141 6.90 -18.27 -8.63
CA SER A 141 7.84 -19.19 -7.96
C SER A 141 7.08 -20.40 -7.43
N GLU A 142 7.72 -21.57 -7.42
CA GLU A 142 7.15 -22.85 -6.96
C GLU A 142 6.52 -22.73 -5.57
N VAL A 143 7.14 -21.98 -4.67
CA VAL A 143 6.65 -21.71 -3.32
C VAL A 143 5.25 -21.06 -3.32
N PHE A 144 4.90 -20.31 -4.35
CA PHE A 144 3.60 -19.63 -4.46
C PHE A 144 2.59 -20.34 -5.36
N GLN A 145 2.95 -21.43 -6.01
CA GLN A 145 2.04 -22.21 -6.86
C GLN A 145 0.77 -22.69 -6.12
N PRO A 146 0.86 -23.18 -4.86
CA PRO A 146 -0.31 -23.63 -4.12
C PRO A 146 -1.38 -22.56 -3.89
N TYR A 147 -1.03 -21.27 -3.96
CA TYR A 147 -1.98 -20.17 -3.79
C TYR A 147 -2.84 -19.90 -5.03
N PHE A 148 -2.58 -20.60 -6.15
CA PHE A 148 -3.34 -20.49 -7.40
C PHE A 148 -4.33 -21.63 -7.60
N ASP A 149 -4.66 -22.39 -6.55
CA ASP A 149 -5.61 -23.50 -6.56
C ASP A 149 -7.09 -23.09 -6.69
N GLY A 150 -7.36 -21.79 -6.68
CA GLY A 150 -8.71 -21.22 -6.76
C GLY A 150 -9.39 -21.01 -5.40
N SER A 151 -8.82 -21.49 -4.29
CA SER A 151 -9.35 -21.29 -2.94
C SER A 151 -8.98 -19.94 -2.31
N TRP A 152 -8.05 -19.20 -2.92
CA TRP A 152 -7.56 -17.92 -2.43
C TRP A 152 -8.18 -16.74 -3.19
N SER A 153 -8.54 -15.72 -2.44
CA SER A 153 -8.97 -14.43 -2.99
C SER A 153 -7.78 -13.50 -3.16
N PHE A 154 -7.65 -12.87 -4.33
CA PHE A 154 -6.59 -11.93 -4.64
C PHE A 154 -7.06 -10.50 -4.43
N GLY A 155 -6.32 -9.73 -3.66
CA GLY A 155 -6.61 -8.33 -3.34
C GLY A 155 -6.01 -7.32 -4.33
N THR A 156 -5.85 -6.09 -3.87
CA THR A 156 -5.20 -5.02 -4.64
C THR A 156 -3.72 -5.33 -4.83
N GLY A 157 -3.30 -5.49 -6.08
CA GLY A 157 -1.92 -5.77 -6.43
C GLY A 157 -1.07 -4.51 -6.52
N LYS A 158 0.23 -4.65 -6.26
CA LYS A 158 1.22 -3.56 -6.36
C LYS A 158 2.23 -3.86 -7.45
N LEU A 159 2.27 -3.02 -8.47
CA LEU A 159 3.27 -3.07 -9.53
C LEU A 159 4.52 -2.30 -9.10
N VAL A 160 5.66 -2.97 -9.09
CA VAL A 160 6.96 -2.37 -8.68
C VAL A 160 8.07 -2.80 -9.62
N SER A 161 9.07 -1.94 -9.79
CA SER A 161 10.32 -2.29 -10.48
C SER A 161 11.44 -2.46 -9.44
N LEU A 162 12.13 -3.61 -9.50
CA LEU A 162 13.29 -3.91 -8.67
C LEU A 162 14.43 -4.42 -9.56
N LYS A 163 15.57 -3.78 -9.52
CA LYS A 163 16.77 -4.17 -10.28
C LYS A 163 16.48 -4.42 -11.78
N GLY A 164 15.67 -3.54 -12.39
CA GLY A 164 15.31 -3.62 -13.81
C GLY A 164 14.27 -4.68 -14.19
N ARG A 165 13.70 -5.38 -13.21
CA ARG A 165 12.64 -6.36 -13.41
C ARG A 165 11.34 -5.87 -12.80
N TRP A 166 10.20 -6.21 -13.42
CA TRP A 166 8.87 -5.92 -12.89
C TRP A 166 8.37 -7.04 -12.02
N TYR A 167 7.85 -6.67 -10.86
CA TYR A 167 7.17 -7.56 -9.92
C TYR A 167 5.75 -7.06 -9.69
N PHE A 168 4.85 -8.00 -9.51
CA PHE A 168 3.48 -7.71 -9.16
C PHE A 168 3.12 -8.42 -7.88
N HIS A 169 3.16 -7.70 -6.76
CA HIS A 169 2.86 -8.22 -5.44
C HIS A 169 1.35 -8.21 -5.23
N ILE A 170 0.77 -9.35 -4.92
CA ILE A 170 -0.67 -9.51 -4.70
C ILE A 170 -0.88 -10.08 -3.30
N PRO A 171 -1.61 -9.40 -2.41
CA PRO A 171 -2.05 -9.98 -1.15
C PRO A 171 -3.13 -11.04 -1.45
N MET A 172 -3.03 -12.16 -0.77
CA MET A 172 -3.95 -13.28 -0.91
C MET A 172 -4.58 -13.59 0.43
N THR A 173 -5.88 -13.83 0.45
CA THR A 173 -6.65 -14.19 1.64
C THR A 173 -7.44 -15.45 1.39
N LYS A 174 -7.54 -16.31 2.39
CA LYS A 174 -8.38 -17.49 2.38
C LYS A 174 -9.24 -17.47 3.64
N THR A 175 -10.54 -17.63 3.46
CA THR A 175 -11.44 -17.85 4.59
C THR A 175 -11.34 -19.31 4.97
N THR A 176 -10.83 -19.58 6.15
CA THR A 176 -10.88 -20.91 6.76
C THR A 176 -12.14 -20.99 7.64
N PRO A 177 -12.84 -22.13 7.65
CA PRO A 177 -13.90 -22.35 8.64
C PRO A 177 -13.31 -22.14 10.05
N ASP A 178 -14.05 -21.46 10.90
CA ASP A 178 -13.66 -21.28 12.30
C ASP A 178 -13.90 -22.61 13.02
N THR A 179 -12.98 -23.55 12.86
CA THR A 179 -12.99 -24.84 13.53
C THR A 179 -12.39 -24.78 14.94
N PHE A 180 -12.06 -23.55 15.36
CA PHE A 180 -11.29 -23.30 16.58
C PHE A 180 -12.22 -22.83 17.69
N ASP A 181 -12.31 -23.57 18.76
CA ASP A 181 -13.00 -23.13 19.97
C ASP A 181 -12.13 -22.13 20.73
N ARG A 182 -12.39 -20.85 20.52
CA ARG A 182 -11.66 -19.76 21.20
C ARG A 182 -11.88 -19.69 22.71
N THR A 183 -12.84 -20.45 23.20
CA THR A 183 -13.15 -20.54 24.65
C THR A 183 -12.37 -21.64 25.34
N ASN A 184 -11.77 -22.58 24.58
CA ASN A 184 -10.96 -23.67 25.14
C ASN A 184 -9.49 -23.26 25.23
N PRO A 185 -8.96 -22.95 26.44
CA PRO A 185 -7.57 -22.53 26.63
C PRO A 185 -6.54 -23.58 26.23
N GLU A 186 -6.89 -24.88 26.20
CA GLU A 186 -5.99 -25.96 25.80
C GLU A 186 -5.71 -26.00 24.29
N GLN A 187 -6.54 -25.30 23.50
CA GLN A 187 -6.35 -25.15 22.06
C GLN A 187 -5.60 -23.87 21.67
N LEU A 188 -5.21 -23.04 22.65
CA LEU A 188 -4.55 -21.78 22.42
C LEU A 188 -3.03 -21.94 22.60
N VAL A 189 -2.29 -21.79 21.49
CA VAL A 189 -0.81 -21.70 21.52
C VAL A 189 -0.42 -20.28 21.15
N GLY A 190 0.10 -19.52 22.10
CA GLY A 190 0.73 -18.23 21.87
C GLY A 190 2.16 -18.43 21.36
N ILE A 191 2.46 -17.95 20.16
CA ILE A 191 3.82 -17.93 19.62
C ILE A 191 4.28 -16.48 19.55
N ASP A 192 5.25 -16.12 20.39
CA ASP A 192 5.99 -14.87 20.26
C ASP A 192 7.20 -15.09 19.34
N ARG A 193 7.17 -14.50 18.16
CA ARG A 193 8.28 -14.49 17.21
C ARG A 193 9.19 -13.29 17.47
N GLY A 194 10.08 -13.42 18.43
CA GLY A 194 11.22 -12.52 18.53
C GLY A 194 12.14 -12.67 17.30
N LEU A 195 12.36 -11.59 16.55
CA LEU A 195 13.16 -11.56 15.31
C LEU A 195 14.65 -11.94 15.48
N ARG A 196 15.11 -12.24 16.71
CA ARG A 196 16.52 -12.53 17.01
C ARG A 196 16.82 -13.99 17.34
N PHE A 197 15.82 -14.89 17.41
CA PHE A 197 15.99 -16.23 17.95
C PHE A 197 15.27 -17.35 17.17
N LEU A 198 15.14 -17.15 15.87
CA LEU A 198 14.75 -18.24 14.95
C LEU A 198 15.75 -18.35 13.82
#